data_3eebfb7c1cef46638a1d5afcd1cc2d2b
#
_entry.id   3eebfb7c1cef46638a1d5afcd1cc2d2b
#
_cell.length_a   1.000
_cell.length_b   1.000
_cell.length_c   1.000
_cell.angle_alpha   90.00
_cell.angle_beta   90.00
_cell.angle_gamma   90.00
#
_symmetry.space_group_name_H-M   'P 1'
#
loop_
_entity.id
_entity.type
_entity.pdbx_description
1 polymer ?
#
loop_
_entity_poly.entity_id
_entity_poly.type
_entity_poly.pdbx_seq_one_letter_code
_entity_poly.pdbx_strand_id
1 'polypeptide(L)'
;MPKVKPKRARPSLDMTPMVDLAFLLVTFFMLISKFAPEEVVVVDTPSSISDIKLQESDILTITVDKNGRIFYGVEGQHTKRELIDKMAEKYNVSFTEAEKAKFSNMPSFGVPIASLKSLLNMSDDQMKKVNQPGIPADSLNNELGDWLMQTRYSNPKVRIAIKGDNDADVPTIKKVIKTLQDRKVNRFNLITDMENKPTI
;
A
#
# COMPACT_ATOMS: atom_id res chain seq x y z
N MET A 1 84.50 10.80 -0.04
CA MET A 1 83.23 11.50 0.30
C MET A 1 82.07 10.48 0.31
N PRO A 2 81.42 10.23 1.43
CA PRO A 2 80.33 9.25 1.49
C PRO A 2 79.09 9.81 0.82
N LYS A 3 78.50 9.11 -0.18
CA LYS A 3 77.28 9.42 -0.81
C LYS A 3 76.07 9.10 0.13
N VAL A 4 75.45 10.11 0.69
CA VAL A 4 74.18 9.97 1.46
C VAL A 4 73.06 9.64 0.50
N LYS A 5 72.50 8.43 0.62
CA LYS A 5 71.25 8.04 -0.17
C LYS A 5 70.07 8.79 0.39
N PRO A 6 69.36 9.54 -0.44
CA PRO A 6 68.11 10.20 0.04
C PRO A 6 67.05 9.16 0.45
N LYS A 7 66.53 9.29 1.68
CA LYS A 7 65.42 8.49 2.17
C LYS A 7 64.19 8.82 1.30
N ARG A 8 63.71 7.87 0.50
CA ARG A 8 62.43 7.99 -0.21
C ARG A 8 61.30 8.03 0.81
N ALA A 9 60.59 9.16 0.92
CA ALA A 9 59.39 9.24 1.69
C ALA A 9 58.34 8.28 1.07
N ARG A 10 57.76 7.41 1.89
CA ARG A 10 56.65 6.57 1.45
C ARG A 10 55.46 7.50 1.22
N PRO A 11 54.76 7.44 0.07
CA PRO A 11 53.56 8.20 -0.11
C PRO A 11 52.53 7.73 0.94
N SER A 12 52.16 8.62 1.87
CA SER A 12 51.01 8.39 2.75
C SER A 12 49.75 8.62 1.94
N LEU A 13 49.02 7.56 1.65
CA LEU A 13 47.70 7.69 1.04
C LEU A 13 46.79 8.31 2.10
N ASP A 14 46.34 9.54 1.85
CA ASP A 14 45.31 10.16 2.69
C ASP A 14 43.96 9.49 2.41
N MET A 15 43.46 8.75 3.40
CA MET A 15 42.21 8.00 3.29
C MET A 15 40.96 8.89 3.53
N THR A 16 41.17 10.13 3.98
CA THR A 16 40.09 11.06 4.31
C THR A 16 39.12 11.31 3.14
N PRO A 17 39.62 11.59 1.90
CA PRO A 17 38.73 11.79 0.76
C PRO A 17 37.93 10.53 0.38
N MET A 18 38.53 9.35 0.55
CA MET A 18 37.84 8.09 0.23
C MET A 18 36.72 7.79 1.23
N VAL A 19 36.94 8.08 2.51
CA VAL A 19 35.90 7.93 3.55
C VAL A 19 34.74 8.92 3.33
N ASP A 20 35.05 10.16 2.94
CA ASP A 20 34.03 11.18 2.64
C ASP A 20 33.17 10.79 1.46
N LEU A 21 33.78 10.30 0.37
CA LEU A 21 33.04 9.78 -0.78
C LEU A 21 32.16 8.59 -0.41
N ALA A 22 32.65 7.65 0.41
CA ALA A 22 31.86 6.52 0.86
C ALA A 22 30.68 6.97 1.73
N PHE A 23 30.92 7.94 2.63
CA PHE A 23 29.88 8.49 3.49
C PHE A 23 28.83 9.27 2.68
N LEU A 24 29.25 10.09 1.70
CA LEU A 24 28.36 10.76 0.77
C LEU A 24 27.48 9.76 -0.02
N LEU A 25 28.06 8.69 -0.52
CA LEU A 25 27.34 7.65 -1.24
C LEU A 25 26.29 6.97 -0.35
N VAL A 26 26.65 6.61 0.88
CA VAL A 26 25.73 5.99 1.85
C VAL A 26 24.60 6.94 2.22
N THR A 27 24.89 8.20 2.51
CA THR A 27 23.85 9.21 2.83
C THR A 27 22.94 9.48 1.65
N PHE A 28 23.48 9.52 0.43
CA PHE A 28 22.70 9.65 -0.80
C PHE A 28 21.72 8.47 -0.96
N PHE A 29 22.20 7.23 -0.83
CA PHE A 29 21.31 6.06 -0.91
C PHE A 29 20.27 6.03 0.20
N MET A 30 20.62 6.46 1.42
CA MET A 30 19.61 6.58 2.49
C MET A 30 18.51 7.59 2.16
N LEU A 31 18.85 8.73 1.57
CA LEU A 31 17.89 9.77 1.24
C LEU A 31 16.98 9.40 0.07
N ILE A 32 17.47 8.64 -0.92
CA ILE A 32 16.67 8.24 -2.08
C ILE A 32 15.93 6.90 -1.88
N SER A 33 16.30 6.11 -0.87
CA SER A 33 15.60 4.86 -0.61
C SER A 33 14.22 5.15 -0.04
N LYS A 34 13.19 4.89 -0.84
CA LYS A 34 11.80 4.88 -0.38
C LYS A 34 11.52 3.52 0.24
N PHE A 35 11.23 3.50 1.53
CA PHE A 35 10.71 2.28 2.15
C PHE A 35 9.31 2.03 1.59
N ALA A 36 9.11 0.87 0.98
CA ALA A 36 7.78 0.44 0.59
C ALA A 36 6.93 0.27 1.87
N PRO A 37 5.71 0.81 1.92
CA PRO A 37 4.83 0.58 3.06
C PRO A 37 4.52 -0.91 3.18
N GLU A 38 4.59 -1.44 4.40
CA GLU A 38 4.24 -2.84 4.66
C GLU A 38 2.74 -3.05 4.38
N GLU A 39 2.41 -3.99 3.51
CA GLU A 39 1.03 -4.38 3.26
C GLU A 39 0.46 -5.12 4.49
N VAL A 40 -0.78 -4.80 4.86
CA VAL A 40 -1.49 -5.43 5.99
C VAL A 40 -1.71 -6.92 5.73
N VAL A 41 -1.88 -7.28 4.46
CA VAL A 41 -2.01 -8.67 4.00
C VAL A 41 -1.16 -8.87 2.75
N VAL A 42 -0.28 -9.85 2.82
CA VAL A 42 0.47 -10.31 1.65
C VAL A 42 -0.38 -11.39 0.98
N VAL A 43 -0.69 -11.20 -0.30
CA VAL A 43 -1.43 -12.16 -1.12
C VAL A 43 -0.57 -12.62 -2.27
N ASP A 44 -0.64 -13.92 -2.59
CA ASP A 44 0.03 -14.51 -3.73
C ASP A 44 -0.87 -14.32 -4.97
N THR A 45 -0.47 -13.44 -5.87
CA THR A 45 -1.31 -13.09 -7.02
C THR A 45 -1.12 -14.08 -8.16
N PRO A 46 -2.20 -14.43 -8.91
CA PRO A 46 -2.08 -15.31 -10.05
C PRO A 46 -1.20 -14.69 -11.13
N SER A 47 -0.38 -15.51 -11.79
CA SER A 47 0.52 -15.07 -12.86
C SER A 47 -0.24 -14.67 -14.14
N SER A 48 0.28 -13.67 -14.85
CA SER A 48 -0.26 -13.19 -16.13
C SER A 48 0.86 -12.69 -17.03
N ILE A 49 0.66 -12.82 -18.34
CA ILE A 49 1.58 -12.31 -19.38
C ILE A 49 1.33 -10.84 -19.74
N SER A 50 0.42 -10.17 -19.07
CA SER A 50 0.06 -8.77 -19.35
C SER A 50 0.91 -7.79 -18.55
N ASP A 51 1.73 -7.01 -19.24
CA ASP A 51 2.61 -5.97 -18.64
C ASP A 51 1.93 -4.60 -18.70
N ILE A 52 0.83 -4.44 -17.99
CA ILE A 52 0.18 -3.12 -17.83
C ILE A 52 0.74 -2.46 -16.59
N LYS A 53 1.70 -1.55 -16.74
CA LYS A 53 2.18 -0.71 -15.64
C LYS A 53 1.07 0.25 -15.22
N LEU A 54 0.53 0.06 -14.03
CA LEU A 54 -0.34 1.04 -13.40
C LEU A 54 0.52 2.26 -13.03
N GLN A 55 0.00 3.47 -13.29
CA GLN A 55 0.63 4.67 -12.76
C GLN A 55 0.57 4.62 -11.24
N GLU A 56 1.69 4.92 -10.58
CA GLU A 56 1.87 4.82 -9.12
C GLU A 56 1.06 5.86 -8.31
N SER A 57 0.20 6.65 -8.95
CA SER A 57 -0.59 7.68 -8.30
C SER A 57 -2.09 7.45 -8.49
N ASP A 58 -2.87 7.85 -7.50
CA ASP A 58 -4.33 7.79 -7.52
C ASP A 58 -4.90 6.37 -7.69
N ILE A 59 -4.28 5.39 -7.02
CA ILE A 59 -4.75 4.00 -7.05
C ILE A 59 -5.58 3.70 -5.80
N LEU A 60 -6.70 3.04 -6.04
CA LEU A 60 -7.51 2.36 -5.05
C LEU A 60 -7.31 0.86 -5.24
N THR A 61 -6.74 0.19 -4.27
CA THR A 61 -6.52 -1.26 -4.31
C THR A 61 -7.53 -1.98 -3.41
N ILE A 62 -8.27 -2.92 -3.98
CA ILE A 62 -9.12 -3.84 -3.24
C ILE A 62 -8.42 -5.18 -3.24
N THR A 63 -7.98 -5.64 -2.08
CA THR A 63 -7.29 -6.92 -1.92
C THR A 63 -8.23 -7.96 -1.35
N VAL A 64 -8.31 -9.13 -1.97
CA VAL A 64 -9.08 -10.28 -1.49
C VAL A 64 -8.09 -11.38 -1.13
N ASP A 65 -8.05 -11.77 0.15
CA ASP A 65 -7.18 -12.84 0.59
C ASP A 65 -7.81 -14.23 0.40
N LYS A 66 -7.03 -15.28 0.64
CA LYS A 66 -7.44 -16.69 0.56
C LYS A 66 -8.63 -17.06 1.45
N ASN A 67 -8.88 -16.32 2.52
CA ASN A 67 -10.00 -16.54 3.43
C ASN A 67 -11.27 -15.76 3.02
N GLY A 68 -11.27 -15.11 1.86
CA GLY A 68 -12.36 -14.26 1.40
C GLY A 68 -12.49 -12.94 2.15
N ARG A 69 -11.45 -12.48 2.86
CA ARG A 69 -11.46 -11.19 3.55
C ARG A 69 -11.09 -10.09 2.56
N ILE A 70 -11.80 -8.99 2.65
CA ILE A 70 -11.64 -7.85 1.74
C ILE A 70 -10.89 -6.73 2.47
N PHE A 71 -9.79 -6.28 1.88
CA PHE A 71 -8.98 -5.16 2.35
C PHE A 71 -9.06 -4.01 1.36
N TYR A 72 -9.00 -2.81 1.87
CA TYR A 72 -9.17 -1.59 1.11
C TYR A 72 -7.98 -0.66 1.32
N GLY A 73 -7.31 -0.30 0.27
CA GLY A 73 -6.18 0.62 0.28
C GLY A 73 -6.38 1.75 -0.73
N VAL A 74 -6.20 2.97 -0.30
CA VAL A 74 -6.25 4.17 -1.15
C VAL A 74 -4.91 4.88 -1.07
N GLU A 75 -4.42 5.35 -2.18
CA GLU A 75 -3.24 6.21 -2.20
C GLU A 75 -3.61 7.69 -2.06
N GLY A 76 -2.67 8.46 -1.51
CA GLY A 76 -2.83 9.88 -1.27
C GLY A 76 -3.38 10.21 0.12
N GLN A 77 -2.56 10.90 0.94
CA GLN A 77 -2.92 11.28 2.31
C GLN A 77 -4.12 12.23 2.33
N HIS A 78 -4.22 13.14 1.36
CA HIS A 78 -5.34 14.09 1.27
C HIS A 78 -6.64 13.36 0.98
N THR A 79 -6.63 12.46 -0.01
CA THR A 79 -7.81 11.62 -0.35
C THR A 79 -8.26 10.77 0.84
N LYS A 80 -7.34 10.21 1.60
CA LYS A 80 -7.66 9.43 2.81
C LYS A 80 -8.31 10.27 3.91
N ARG A 81 -7.84 11.51 4.13
CA ARG A 81 -8.44 12.42 5.11
C ARG A 81 -9.87 12.79 4.75
N GLU A 82 -10.09 13.21 3.51
CA GLU A 82 -11.45 13.49 3.04
C GLU A 82 -12.35 12.26 3.10
N LEU A 83 -11.81 11.11 2.76
CA LEU A 83 -12.54 9.84 2.76
C LEU A 83 -13.03 9.49 4.16
N ILE A 84 -12.15 9.57 5.19
CA ILE A 84 -12.55 9.25 6.56
C ILE A 84 -13.57 10.26 7.10
N ASP A 85 -13.47 11.54 6.72
CA ASP A 85 -14.45 12.56 7.13
C ASP A 85 -15.83 12.28 6.53
N LYS A 86 -15.93 11.96 5.25
CA LYS A 86 -17.18 11.61 4.57
C LYS A 86 -17.79 10.31 5.11
N MET A 87 -16.96 9.33 5.44
CA MET A 87 -17.43 8.09 6.06
C MET A 87 -17.89 8.32 7.49
N ALA A 88 -17.19 9.16 8.25
CA ALA A 88 -17.58 9.58 9.60
C ALA A 88 -18.96 10.23 9.62
N GLU A 89 -19.21 11.16 8.69
CA GLU A 89 -20.51 11.81 8.51
C GLU A 89 -21.62 10.81 8.15
N LYS A 90 -21.36 9.92 7.19
CA LYS A 90 -22.34 8.94 6.73
C LYS A 90 -22.76 7.95 7.81
N TYR A 91 -21.80 7.49 8.62
CA TYR A 91 -22.05 6.47 9.65
C TYR A 91 -22.22 7.06 11.06
N ASN A 92 -22.24 8.38 11.20
CA ASN A 92 -22.34 9.11 12.49
C ASN A 92 -21.25 8.68 13.49
N VAL A 93 -20.03 8.46 13.01
CA VAL A 93 -18.85 8.12 13.82
C VAL A 93 -17.92 9.31 13.88
N SER A 94 -17.49 9.72 15.07
CA SER A 94 -16.52 10.80 15.23
C SER A 94 -15.11 10.26 15.35
N PHE A 95 -14.18 10.80 14.56
CA PHE A 95 -12.75 10.52 14.63
C PHE A 95 -11.99 11.75 15.10
N THR A 96 -11.00 11.55 15.95
CA THR A 96 -10.07 12.60 16.38
C THR A 96 -9.06 12.90 15.29
N GLU A 97 -8.42 14.08 15.33
CA GLU A 97 -7.37 14.42 14.35
C GLU A 97 -6.17 13.44 14.39
N ALA A 98 -5.86 12.90 15.57
CA ALA A 98 -4.82 11.88 15.71
C ALA A 98 -5.22 10.57 14.99
N GLU A 99 -6.48 10.12 15.11
CA GLU A 99 -7.01 8.94 14.42
C GLU A 99 -7.03 9.16 12.91
N LYS A 100 -7.43 10.34 12.43
CA LYS A 100 -7.40 10.70 11.00
C LYS A 100 -5.98 10.72 10.43
N ALA A 101 -5.02 11.28 11.18
CA ALA A 101 -3.61 11.27 10.80
C ALA A 101 -3.07 9.84 10.68
N LYS A 102 -3.43 8.97 11.64
CA LYS A 102 -3.03 7.57 11.65
C LYS A 102 -3.64 6.81 10.47
N PHE A 103 -4.94 7.00 10.20
CA PHE A 103 -5.60 6.44 9.02
C PHE A 103 -4.94 6.86 7.71
N SER A 104 -4.53 8.13 7.60
CA SER A 104 -3.86 8.65 6.40
C SER A 104 -2.52 7.96 6.09
N ASN A 105 -1.86 7.44 7.13
CA ASN A 105 -0.58 6.74 6.99
C ASN A 105 -0.73 5.23 6.78
N MET A 106 -1.93 4.67 7.03
CA MET A 106 -2.17 3.24 6.81
C MET A 106 -2.16 2.91 5.32
N PRO A 107 -1.46 1.85 4.89
CA PRO A 107 -1.47 1.41 3.49
C PRO A 107 -2.83 0.83 3.08
N SER A 108 -3.39 -0.04 3.90
CA SER A 108 -4.71 -0.67 3.70
C SER A 108 -5.33 -1.07 5.04
N PHE A 109 -6.63 -1.35 5.02
CA PHE A 109 -7.36 -1.83 6.19
C PHE A 109 -8.46 -2.81 5.76
N GLY A 110 -8.85 -3.71 6.65
CA GLY A 110 -9.87 -4.73 6.40
C GLY A 110 -10.76 -4.90 7.63
N VAL A 111 -11.37 -3.80 8.11
CA VAL A 111 -12.31 -3.84 9.25
C VAL A 111 -13.57 -3.05 8.92
N PRO A 112 -14.74 -3.44 9.48
CA PRO A 112 -15.94 -2.63 9.41
C PRO A 112 -15.72 -1.24 10.03
N ILE A 113 -16.46 -0.24 9.57
CA ILE A 113 -16.34 1.15 10.07
C ILE A 113 -16.53 1.25 11.59
N ALA A 114 -17.41 0.43 12.16
CA ALA A 114 -17.65 0.39 13.60
C ALA A 114 -16.40 -0.05 14.40
N SER A 115 -15.56 -0.90 13.84
CA SER A 115 -14.33 -1.41 14.46
C SER A 115 -13.10 -0.58 14.09
N LEU A 116 -13.21 0.32 13.10
CA LEU A 116 -12.10 1.13 12.62
C LEU A 116 -11.48 1.99 13.72
N LYS A 117 -12.32 2.60 14.55
CA LYS A 117 -11.86 3.42 15.68
C LYS A 117 -11.01 2.62 16.67
N SER A 118 -11.43 1.39 16.98
CA SER A 118 -10.66 0.50 17.87
C SER A 118 -9.32 0.13 17.25
N LEU A 119 -9.28 -0.12 15.93
CA LEU A 119 -8.04 -0.40 15.20
C LEU A 119 -7.08 0.80 15.23
N LEU A 120 -7.58 2.01 15.01
CA LEU A 120 -6.77 3.24 15.00
C LEU A 120 -6.19 3.58 16.37
N ASN A 121 -6.82 3.16 17.47
CA ASN A 121 -6.34 3.37 18.83
C ASN A 121 -5.28 2.34 19.28
N MET A 122 -5.01 1.30 18.47
CA MET A 122 -3.96 0.33 18.75
C MET A 122 -2.58 0.87 18.40
N SER A 123 -1.53 0.31 18.99
CA SER A 123 -0.15 0.59 18.54
C SER A 123 0.12 -0.07 17.18
N ASP A 124 1.10 0.45 16.43
CA ASP A 124 1.43 -0.06 15.10
C ASP A 124 1.82 -1.55 15.12
N ASP A 125 2.52 -2.00 16.16
CA ASP A 125 2.87 -3.41 16.35
C ASP A 125 1.66 -4.30 16.62
N GLN A 126 0.66 -3.78 17.33
CA GLN A 126 -0.59 -4.47 17.58
C GLN A 126 -1.46 -4.55 16.32
N MET A 127 -1.54 -3.46 15.54
CA MET A 127 -2.28 -3.43 14.29
C MET A 127 -1.79 -4.48 13.29
N LYS A 128 -0.48 -4.72 13.19
CA LYS A 128 0.11 -5.74 12.32
C LYS A 128 -0.27 -7.18 12.73
N LYS A 129 -0.51 -7.41 14.00
CA LYS A 129 -0.82 -8.75 14.57
C LYS A 129 -2.32 -9.03 14.65
N VAL A 130 -3.15 -8.00 14.58
CA VAL A 130 -4.60 -8.16 14.67
C VAL A 130 -5.14 -8.83 13.41
N ASN A 131 -5.87 -9.92 13.61
CA ASN A 131 -6.60 -10.56 12.54
C ASN A 131 -7.81 -9.69 12.16
N GLN A 132 -7.71 -9.00 11.03
CA GLN A 132 -8.79 -8.14 10.52
C GLN A 132 -9.84 -8.99 9.81
N PRO A 133 -11.14 -8.83 10.14
CA PRO A 133 -12.20 -9.69 9.59
C PRO A 133 -12.53 -9.44 8.12
N GLY A 134 -12.07 -8.32 7.56
CA GLY A 134 -12.44 -7.88 6.22
C GLY A 134 -13.57 -6.83 6.24
N ILE A 135 -13.68 -6.07 5.18
CA ILE A 135 -14.76 -5.09 4.99
C ILE A 135 -16.02 -5.83 4.49
N PRO A 136 -17.19 -5.61 5.08
CA PRO A 136 -18.43 -6.21 4.61
C PRO A 136 -18.79 -5.75 3.19
N ALA A 137 -19.11 -6.73 2.33
CA ALA A 137 -19.54 -6.52 0.96
C ALA A 137 -20.84 -7.30 0.65
N ASP A 138 -21.66 -7.53 1.67
CA ASP A 138 -22.90 -8.25 1.51
C ASP A 138 -24.05 -7.32 1.08
N SER A 139 -25.07 -7.88 0.46
CA SER A 139 -26.22 -7.11 -0.07
C SER A 139 -26.97 -6.30 1.01
N LEU A 140 -26.95 -6.74 2.27
CA LEU A 140 -27.61 -6.05 3.39
C LEU A 140 -26.70 -5.02 4.06
N ASN A 141 -25.39 -5.27 4.08
CA ASN A 141 -24.39 -4.36 4.62
C ASN A 141 -23.22 -4.26 3.64
N ASN A 142 -23.32 -3.33 2.70
CA ASN A 142 -22.31 -3.13 1.67
C ASN A 142 -21.44 -1.90 1.98
N GLU A 143 -20.65 -2.00 3.05
CA GLU A 143 -19.72 -0.94 3.42
C GLU A 143 -18.66 -0.71 2.32
N LEU A 144 -18.22 -1.79 1.63
CA LEU A 144 -17.28 -1.68 0.52
C LEU A 144 -17.79 -0.73 -0.57
N GLY A 145 -19.07 -0.86 -0.93
CA GLY A 145 -19.69 0.02 -1.92
C GLY A 145 -19.73 1.47 -1.47
N ASP A 146 -19.87 1.71 -0.18
CA ASP A 146 -19.88 3.06 0.39
C ASP A 146 -18.48 3.66 0.42
N TRP A 147 -17.46 2.91 0.86
CA TRP A 147 -16.06 3.30 0.77
C TRP A 147 -15.69 3.68 -0.65
N LEU A 148 -16.10 2.87 -1.63
CA LEU A 148 -15.83 3.10 -3.05
C LEU A 148 -16.43 4.41 -3.55
N MET A 149 -17.72 4.66 -3.23
CA MET A 149 -18.41 5.87 -3.66
C MET A 149 -17.78 7.12 -3.04
N GLN A 150 -17.48 7.09 -1.73
CA GLN A 150 -16.87 8.23 -1.06
C GLN A 150 -15.44 8.51 -1.58
N THR A 151 -14.67 7.46 -1.90
CA THR A 151 -13.36 7.65 -2.54
C THR A 151 -13.48 8.33 -3.89
N ARG A 152 -14.44 7.95 -4.72
CA ARG A 152 -14.67 8.61 -6.02
C ARG A 152 -15.16 10.04 -5.89
N TYR A 153 -15.90 10.38 -4.84
CA TYR A 153 -16.28 11.76 -4.55
C TYR A 153 -15.09 12.60 -4.08
N SER A 154 -14.13 11.99 -3.35
CA SER A 154 -12.90 12.68 -2.93
C SER A 154 -11.89 12.78 -4.07
N ASN A 155 -11.78 11.73 -4.90
CA ASN A 155 -10.89 11.73 -6.06
C ASN A 155 -11.55 11.08 -7.29
N PRO A 156 -12.14 11.86 -8.19
CA PRO A 156 -12.78 11.33 -9.41
C PRO A 156 -11.81 10.64 -10.39
N LYS A 157 -10.51 10.90 -10.27
CA LYS A 157 -9.46 10.33 -11.13
C LYS A 157 -8.96 8.97 -10.64
N VAL A 158 -9.42 8.53 -9.48
CA VAL A 158 -8.96 7.28 -8.87
C VAL A 158 -9.18 6.10 -9.82
N ARG A 159 -8.11 5.31 -9.98
CA ARG A 159 -8.13 4.05 -10.74
C ARG A 159 -8.30 2.90 -9.76
N ILE A 160 -9.17 1.98 -10.08
CA ILE A 160 -9.47 0.85 -9.22
C ILE A 160 -8.69 -0.36 -9.69
N ALA A 161 -7.96 -0.95 -8.77
CA ALA A 161 -7.24 -2.19 -8.95
C ALA A 161 -7.78 -3.25 -7.97
N ILE A 162 -7.97 -4.46 -8.45
CA ILE A 162 -8.35 -5.62 -7.65
C ILE A 162 -7.14 -6.54 -7.58
N LYS A 163 -6.68 -6.84 -6.38
CA LYS A 163 -5.61 -7.80 -6.11
C LYS A 163 -6.25 -9.02 -5.43
N GLY A 164 -6.30 -10.13 -6.11
CA GLY A 164 -6.83 -11.39 -5.57
C GLY A 164 -5.69 -12.36 -5.29
N ASP A 165 -5.78 -13.08 -4.16
CA ASP A 165 -4.92 -14.23 -3.90
C ASP A 165 -5.24 -15.33 -4.91
N ASN A 166 -4.26 -16.14 -5.28
CA ASN A 166 -4.43 -17.27 -6.20
C ASN A 166 -5.44 -18.31 -5.68
N ASP A 167 -5.48 -18.47 -4.37
CA ASP A 167 -6.39 -19.35 -3.67
C ASP A 167 -7.66 -18.63 -3.15
N ALA A 168 -7.88 -17.38 -3.61
CA ALA A 168 -9.03 -16.59 -3.16
C ALA A 168 -10.36 -17.21 -3.57
N ASP A 169 -11.33 -17.10 -2.67
CA ASP A 169 -12.69 -17.57 -2.91
C ASP A 169 -13.36 -16.84 -4.08
N VAL A 170 -13.61 -17.56 -5.16
CA VAL A 170 -14.24 -17.02 -6.38
C VAL A 170 -15.59 -16.32 -6.12
N PRO A 171 -16.49 -16.84 -5.26
CA PRO A 171 -17.70 -16.14 -4.84
C PRO A 171 -17.43 -14.75 -4.25
N THR A 172 -16.38 -14.58 -3.45
CA THR A 172 -16.03 -13.27 -2.87
C THR A 172 -15.53 -12.30 -3.92
N ILE A 173 -14.69 -12.74 -4.86
CA ILE A 173 -14.26 -11.90 -5.98
C ILE A 173 -15.47 -11.45 -6.81
N LYS A 174 -16.42 -12.36 -7.09
CA LYS A 174 -17.66 -12.03 -7.78
C LYS A 174 -18.50 -11.01 -7.01
N LYS A 175 -18.58 -11.09 -5.67
CA LYS A 175 -19.26 -10.09 -4.82
C LYS A 175 -18.61 -8.71 -4.95
N VAL A 176 -17.27 -8.65 -4.93
CA VAL A 176 -16.52 -7.39 -5.13
C VAL A 176 -16.84 -6.81 -6.52
N ILE A 177 -16.73 -7.61 -7.58
CA ILE A 177 -17.04 -7.16 -8.95
C ILE A 177 -18.50 -6.69 -9.07
N LYS A 178 -19.44 -7.43 -8.49
CA LYS A 178 -20.87 -7.03 -8.46
C LYS A 178 -21.05 -5.71 -7.74
N THR A 179 -20.41 -5.50 -6.59
CA THR A 179 -20.46 -4.22 -5.86
C THR A 179 -19.94 -3.07 -6.72
N LEU A 180 -18.85 -3.27 -7.48
CA LEU A 180 -18.35 -2.28 -8.43
C LEU A 180 -19.36 -1.96 -9.53
N GLN A 181 -19.96 -2.99 -10.13
CA GLN A 181 -20.96 -2.83 -11.19
C GLN A 181 -22.22 -2.13 -10.69
N ASP A 182 -22.73 -2.50 -9.52
CA ASP A 182 -23.91 -1.87 -8.89
C ASP A 182 -23.67 -0.37 -8.62
N ARG A 183 -22.42 0.03 -8.37
CA ARG A 183 -21.99 1.43 -8.21
C ARG A 183 -21.56 2.09 -9.55
N LYS A 184 -21.85 1.46 -10.70
CA LYS A 184 -21.51 1.94 -12.05
C LYS A 184 -20.00 2.16 -12.25
N VAL A 185 -19.19 1.33 -11.61
CA VAL A 185 -17.74 1.29 -11.77
C VAL A 185 -17.40 0.11 -12.69
N ASN A 186 -17.30 0.39 -13.99
CA ASN A 186 -17.06 -0.64 -14.99
C ASN A 186 -15.59 -0.68 -15.47
N ARG A 187 -14.74 0.21 -14.93
CA ARG A 187 -13.31 0.25 -15.24
C ARG A 187 -12.51 -0.08 -14.00
N PHE A 188 -11.92 -1.24 -13.98
CA PHE A 188 -10.99 -1.71 -12.95
C PHE A 188 -9.92 -2.59 -13.60
N ASN A 189 -8.75 -2.65 -12.98
CA ASN A 189 -7.65 -3.50 -13.40
C ASN A 189 -7.52 -4.66 -12.42
N LEU A 190 -7.19 -5.83 -12.91
CA LEU A 190 -6.77 -6.95 -12.07
C LEU A 190 -5.24 -6.91 -11.95
N ILE A 191 -4.75 -6.93 -10.73
CA ILE A 191 -3.31 -7.05 -10.47
C ILE A 191 -2.98 -8.53 -10.44
N THR A 192 -2.02 -8.92 -11.29
CA THR A 192 -1.51 -10.28 -11.41
C THR A 192 0.02 -10.22 -11.44
N ASP A 193 0.69 -11.27 -11.00
CA ASP A 193 2.14 -11.38 -11.15
C ASP A 193 2.51 -11.75 -12.58
N MET A 194 3.73 -11.39 -13.00
CA MET A 194 4.22 -11.75 -14.31
C MET A 194 4.61 -13.23 -14.37
N GLU A 195 4.02 -13.97 -15.30
CA GLU A 195 4.46 -15.31 -15.61
C GLU A 195 5.76 -15.25 -16.44
N ASN A 196 6.78 -16.00 -16.02
CA ASN A 196 7.97 -16.17 -16.84
C ASN A 196 7.57 -16.85 -18.13
N LYS A 197 7.80 -16.20 -19.28
CA LYS A 197 7.57 -16.83 -20.59
C LYS A 197 8.30 -18.18 -20.61
N PRO A 198 7.61 -19.28 -20.96
CA PRO A 198 8.29 -20.54 -21.16
C PRO A 198 9.36 -20.34 -22.23
N THR A 199 10.61 -20.63 -21.89
CA THR A 199 11.70 -20.66 -22.87
C THR A 199 11.44 -21.84 -23.80
N ILE A 200 11.01 -21.55 -25.04
CA ILE A 200 10.87 -22.53 -26.12
C ILE A 200 12.25 -22.78 -26.70
#